data_0c6eba9b18eeb0a64b887e8ad3edb178
#
_entry.id   0c6eba9b18eeb0a64b887e8ad3edb178
#
_cell.length_a   1.000
_cell.length_b   1.000
_cell.length_c   1.000
_cell.angle_alpha   90.00
_cell.angle_beta   90.00
_cell.angle_gamma   90.00
#
_symmetry.space_group_name_H-M   'P 1'
#
loop_
_entity.id
_entity.type
_entity.pdbx_description
1 polymer ?
#
loop_
_entity_poly.entity_id
_entity_poly.type
_entity_poly.pdbx_seq_one_letter_code
_entity_poly.pdbx_strand_id
1 'polypeptide(L)'
;MIDIHSHIVFDVDDGPKTREDTRTLLEESYRQGVRTIISTSHRRKGMFETPEEKISENFQEVKKIAAEVAPDLTIHYGAEIYFTNDVLKKLEEKIIPRLAETRFALIEFSMGTPYKEIHTALDRLLHLGVTPVVAHIERYKCLEKNEERVQEMIDMGCYMQINSSSVLKPRLFGDEQKQLKKRARYFLGKDLVHFVASDMHNLDKRPPYMAEAYRLIKEEYGERRAQALFVSNQELLLADELI
;
A
#
# COMPACT_ATOMS: atom_id res chain seq x y z
N MET A 1 8.55 -3.29 11.88
CA MET A 1 7.80 -2.45 10.89
C MET A 1 6.52 -3.16 10.49
N ILE A 2 5.54 -2.40 9.98
CA ILE A 2 4.26 -2.89 9.49
C ILE A 2 4.12 -2.49 8.02
N ASP A 3 3.82 -3.46 7.16
CA ASP A 3 3.63 -3.24 5.72
C ASP A 3 2.15 -3.35 5.35
N ILE A 4 1.53 -2.25 4.97
CA ILE A 4 0.08 -2.17 4.69
C ILE A 4 -0.28 -2.31 3.20
N HIS A 5 0.71 -2.53 2.33
CA HIS A 5 0.49 -2.69 0.89
C HIS A 5 1.45 -3.72 0.32
N SER A 6 0.96 -4.93 0.05
CA SER A 6 1.77 -6.05 -0.41
C SER A 6 0.97 -7.07 -1.22
N HIS A 7 1.57 -7.63 -2.27
CA HIS A 7 1.00 -8.71 -3.07
C HIS A 7 1.71 -10.01 -2.72
N ILE A 8 1.18 -10.71 -1.72
CA ILE A 8 1.80 -11.94 -1.18
C ILE A 8 0.95 -13.19 -1.37
N VAL A 9 -0.30 -13.05 -1.83
CA VAL A 9 -1.16 -14.20 -2.14
C VAL A 9 -0.80 -14.72 -3.52
N PHE A 10 -0.40 -15.99 -3.59
CA PHE A 10 0.01 -16.61 -4.85
C PHE A 10 -1.18 -16.90 -5.78
N ASP A 11 -0.93 -16.86 -7.09
CA ASP A 11 -1.86 -17.25 -8.17
C ASP A 11 -3.20 -16.49 -8.17
N VAL A 12 -3.18 -15.19 -7.81
CA VAL A 12 -4.38 -14.35 -7.78
C VAL A 12 -4.27 -13.04 -8.57
N ASP A 13 -3.08 -12.48 -8.68
CA ASP A 13 -2.78 -11.24 -9.43
C ASP A 13 -1.38 -11.29 -10.07
N ASP A 14 -0.70 -10.15 -10.25
CA ASP A 14 0.68 -10.07 -10.77
C ASP A 14 1.77 -10.28 -9.69
N GLY A 15 1.37 -10.62 -8.46
CA GLY A 15 2.25 -11.05 -7.39
C GLY A 15 2.82 -12.47 -7.59
N PRO A 16 3.18 -13.19 -6.50
CA PRO A 16 3.75 -14.53 -6.53
C PRO A 16 2.87 -15.51 -7.30
N LYS A 17 3.47 -16.49 -7.98
CA LYS A 17 2.75 -17.50 -8.74
C LYS A 17 2.61 -18.81 -7.97
N THR A 18 3.50 -19.07 -7.04
CA THR A 18 3.55 -20.30 -6.27
C THR A 18 3.64 -20.02 -4.77
N ARG A 19 3.36 -21.05 -3.96
CA ARG A 19 3.56 -21.01 -2.50
C ARG A 19 5.01 -20.71 -2.13
N GLU A 20 5.97 -21.20 -2.91
CA GLU A 20 7.39 -20.98 -2.68
C GLU A 20 7.79 -19.53 -2.95
N ASP A 21 7.24 -18.90 -3.99
CA ASP A 21 7.44 -17.47 -4.24
C ASP A 21 6.91 -16.63 -3.07
N THR A 22 5.73 -16.98 -2.53
CA THR A 22 5.17 -16.35 -1.32
C THR A 22 6.11 -16.51 -0.13
N ARG A 23 6.62 -17.73 0.11
CA ARG A 23 7.56 -18.01 1.20
C ARG A 23 8.78 -17.11 1.11
N THR A 24 9.41 -17.05 -0.05
CA THR A 24 10.62 -16.23 -0.25
C THR A 24 10.37 -14.74 -0.04
N LEU A 25 9.19 -14.23 -0.44
CA LEU A 25 8.78 -12.84 -0.17
C LEU A 25 8.61 -12.58 1.33
N LEU A 26 7.97 -13.50 2.06
CA LEU A 26 7.75 -13.37 3.50
C LEU A 26 9.07 -13.45 4.28
N GLU A 27 9.97 -14.37 3.92
CA GLU A 27 11.32 -14.49 4.50
C GLU A 27 12.12 -13.21 4.31
N GLU A 28 12.11 -12.64 3.10
CA GLU A 28 12.81 -11.40 2.80
C GLU A 28 12.21 -10.21 3.58
N SER A 29 10.89 -10.10 3.65
CA SER A 29 10.21 -9.05 4.43
C SER A 29 10.54 -9.16 5.93
N TYR A 30 10.51 -10.38 6.46
CA TYR A 30 10.87 -10.65 7.85
C TYR A 30 12.33 -10.30 8.13
N ARG A 31 13.26 -10.68 7.22
CA ARG A 31 14.69 -10.34 7.29
C ARG A 31 14.90 -8.82 7.30
N GLN A 32 14.06 -8.06 6.61
CA GLN A 32 14.07 -6.60 6.61
C GLN A 32 13.44 -5.97 7.87
N GLY A 33 12.94 -6.76 8.81
CA GLY A 33 12.38 -6.28 10.07
C GLY A 33 10.87 -6.00 10.04
N VAL A 34 10.16 -6.43 8.98
CA VAL A 34 8.69 -6.42 8.97
C VAL A 34 8.18 -7.54 9.87
N ARG A 35 7.15 -7.26 10.67
CA ARG A 35 6.52 -8.21 11.60
C ARG A 35 5.02 -8.33 11.39
N THR A 36 4.44 -7.37 10.68
CA THR A 36 3.01 -7.38 10.33
C THR A 36 2.87 -6.97 8.88
N ILE A 37 2.07 -7.72 8.11
CA ILE A 37 1.80 -7.46 6.69
C ILE A 37 0.30 -7.50 6.47
N ILE A 38 -0.24 -6.50 5.77
CA ILE A 38 -1.58 -6.57 5.20
C ILE A 38 -1.44 -7.01 3.74
N SER A 39 -2.01 -8.17 3.41
CA SER A 39 -2.11 -8.66 2.04
C SER A 39 -3.15 -7.84 1.28
N THR A 40 -2.75 -7.22 0.18
CA THR A 40 -3.59 -6.31 -0.59
C THR A 40 -3.63 -6.67 -2.08
N SER A 41 -3.86 -7.95 -2.40
CA SER A 41 -4.02 -8.39 -3.79
C SER A 41 -5.03 -7.52 -4.53
N HIS A 42 -4.77 -7.28 -5.80
CA HIS A 42 -5.59 -6.40 -6.64
C HIS A 42 -7.07 -6.81 -6.71
N ARG A 43 -7.95 -5.80 -6.67
CA ARG A 43 -9.36 -5.86 -7.09
C ARG A 43 -9.55 -4.87 -8.23
N ARG A 44 -9.31 -5.33 -9.47
CA ARG A 44 -9.31 -4.48 -10.66
C ARG A 44 -10.08 -5.13 -11.80
N LYS A 45 -11.30 -4.64 -12.03
CA LYS A 45 -12.17 -5.12 -13.10
C LYS A 45 -11.49 -5.01 -14.47
N GLY A 46 -11.62 -6.07 -15.27
CA GLY A 46 -11.03 -6.16 -16.61
C GLY A 46 -9.53 -6.53 -16.63
N MET A 47 -8.89 -6.70 -15.46
CA MET A 47 -7.47 -7.06 -15.39
C MET A 47 -7.19 -8.15 -14.34
N PHE A 48 -7.64 -7.95 -13.10
CA PHE A 48 -7.48 -8.89 -12.00
C PHE A 48 -8.87 -9.20 -11.42
N GLU A 49 -9.50 -10.27 -11.92
CA GLU A 49 -10.87 -10.68 -11.60
C GLU A 49 -10.90 -12.07 -10.96
N THR A 50 -9.85 -12.42 -10.21
CA THR A 50 -9.82 -13.67 -9.46
C THR A 50 -10.97 -13.68 -8.45
N PRO A 51 -11.78 -14.78 -8.39
CA PRO A 51 -12.89 -14.89 -7.44
C PRO A 51 -12.42 -14.69 -5.99
N GLU A 52 -13.23 -13.99 -5.19
CA GLU A 52 -12.89 -13.67 -3.79
C GLU A 52 -12.69 -14.93 -2.94
N GLU A 53 -13.45 -16.01 -3.21
CA GLU A 53 -13.28 -17.31 -2.57
C GLU A 53 -11.87 -17.85 -2.77
N LYS A 54 -11.36 -17.83 -4.01
CA LYS A 54 -10.01 -18.31 -4.32
C LYS A 54 -8.94 -17.45 -3.63
N ILE A 55 -9.12 -16.11 -3.60
CA ILE A 55 -8.17 -15.23 -2.94
C ILE A 55 -8.15 -15.52 -1.43
N SER A 56 -9.32 -15.67 -0.82
CA SER A 56 -9.47 -16.00 0.59
C SER A 56 -8.87 -17.36 0.95
N GLU A 57 -9.12 -18.39 0.14
CA GLU A 57 -8.53 -19.72 0.31
C GLU A 57 -6.99 -19.68 0.25
N ASN A 58 -6.42 -19.05 -0.78
CA ASN A 58 -4.97 -18.91 -0.91
C ASN A 58 -4.37 -18.04 0.21
N PHE A 59 -5.11 -17.03 0.68
CA PHE A 59 -4.70 -16.24 1.84
C PHE A 59 -4.59 -17.09 3.13
N GLN A 60 -5.49 -18.05 3.38
CA GLN A 60 -5.35 -18.97 4.52
C GLN A 60 -4.06 -19.81 4.43
N GLU A 61 -3.66 -20.19 3.22
CA GLU A 61 -2.38 -20.86 3.00
C GLU A 61 -1.18 -19.92 3.25
N VAL A 62 -1.28 -18.64 2.84
CA VAL A 62 -0.25 -17.63 3.15
C VAL A 62 -0.07 -17.46 4.67
N LYS A 63 -1.14 -17.48 5.46
CA LYS A 63 -1.04 -17.44 6.94
C LYS A 63 -0.28 -18.65 7.50
N LYS A 64 -0.47 -19.84 6.94
CA LYS A 64 0.27 -21.04 7.36
C LYS A 64 1.76 -20.90 7.01
N ILE A 65 2.07 -20.45 5.79
CA ILE A 65 3.45 -20.20 5.36
C ILE A 65 4.11 -19.15 6.27
N ALA A 66 3.41 -18.08 6.61
CA ALA A 66 3.95 -17.04 7.50
C ALA A 66 4.29 -17.60 8.89
N ALA A 67 3.43 -18.44 9.46
CA ALA A 67 3.69 -19.09 10.75
C ALA A 67 4.90 -20.05 10.70
N GLU A 68 5.17 -20.68 9.55
CA GLU A 68 6.38 -21.50 9.32
C GLU A 68 7.64 -20.63 9.15
N VAL A 69 7.52 -19.45 8.52
CA VAL A 69 8.64 -18.51 8.36
C VAL A 69 9.05 -17.93 9.71
N ALA A 70 8.09 -17.44 10.50
CA ALA A 70 8.37 -16.92 11.84
C ALA A 70 7.08 -16.85 12.68
N PRO A 71 7.14 -17.27 13.97
CA PRO A 71 5.95 -17.31 14.84
C PRO A 71 5.41 -15.94 15.20
N ASP A 72 6.20 -14.88 15.06
CA ASP A 72 5.82 -13.48 15.34
C ASP A 72 5.51 -12.67 14.05
N LEU A 73 5.43 -13.33 12.89
CA LEU A 73 4.98 -12.70 11.64
C LEU A 73 3.46 -12.79 11.52
N THR A 74 2.79 -11.64 11.65
CA THR A 74 1.33 -11.55 11.57
C THR A 74 0.89 -11.11 10.16
N ILE A 75 -0.13 -11.78 9.61
CA ILE A 75 -0.69 -11.46 8.30
C ILE A 75 -2.18 -11.11 8.43
N HIS A 76 -2.55 -9.94 7.93
CA HIS A 76 -3.92 -9.48 7.82
C HIS A 76 -4.43 -9.51 6.38
N TYR A 77 -5.75 -9.59 6.23
CA TYR A 77 -6.43 -9.56 4.94
C TYR A 77 -6.83 -8.15 4.54
N GLY A 78 -6.78 -7.85 3.25
CA GLY A 78 -7.19 -6.60 2.66
C GLY A 78 -7.22 -6.68 1.13
N ALA A 79 -7.35 -5.54 0.49
CA ALA A 79 -7.33 -5.42 -0.96
C ALA A 79 -6.73 -4.08 -1.40
N GLU A 80 -5.98 -4.07 -2.51
CA GLU A 80 -5.77 -2.88 -3.30
C GLU A 80 -6.90 -2.75 -4.30
N ILE A 81 -7.71 -1.70 -4.12
CA ILE A 81 -8.96 -1.52 -4.83
C ILE A 81 -8.80 -0.47 -5.93
N TYR A 82 -8.78 -0.91 -7.19
CA TYR A 82 -8.84 0.02 -8.31
C TYR A 82 -10.23 0.64 -8.39
N PHE A 83 -10.31 1.96 -8.19
CA PHE A 83 -11.60 2.64 -8.08
C PHE A 83 -12.37 2.62 -9.40
N THR A 84 -13.59 2.12 -9.33
CA THR A 84 -14.66 2.18 -10.34
C THR A 84 -15.99 2.41 -9.63
N ASN A 85 -17.02 2.86 -10.35
CA ASN A 85 -18.29 3.21 -9.71
C ASN A 85 -18.98 2.05 -8.97
N ASP A 86 -18.75 0.80 -9.37
CA ASP A 86 -19.31 -0.39 -8.72
C ASP A 86 -18.59 -0.76 -7.40
N VAL A 87 -17.39 -0.21 -7.15
CA VAL A 87 -16.64 -0.43 -5.91
C VAL A 87 -17.41 0.04 -4.68
N LEU A 88 -18.12 1.16 -4.76
CA LEU A 88 -18.88 1.68 -3.63
C LEU A 88 -19.91 0.67 -3.12
N LYS A 89 -20.71 0.09 -4.04
CA LYS A 89 -21.66 -0.95 -3.69
C LYS A 89 -21.00 -2.20 -3.12
N LYS A 90 -19.89 -2.63 -3.72
CA LYS A 90 -19.13 -3.81 -3.24
C LYS A 90 -18.53 -3.60 -1.85
N LEU A 91 -18.10 -2.39 -1.51
CA LEU A 91 -17.61 -2.04 -0.16
C LEU A 91 -18.77 -1.99 0.85
N GLU A 92 -19.92 -1.42 0.48
CA GLU A 92 -21.13 -1.37 1.30
C GLU A 92 -21.64 -2.78 1.62
N GLU A 93 -21.70 -3.64 0.60
CA GLU A 93 -22.11 -5.05 0.71
C GLU A 93 -21.01 -5.96 1.32
N LYS A 94 -19.84 -5.41 1.67
CA LYS A 94 -18.67 -6.13 2.20
C LYS A 94 -18.17 -7.28 1.30
N ILE A 95 -18.37 -7.17 -0.01
CA ILE A 95 -17.86 -8.12 -1.02
C ILE A 95 -16.35 -7.96 -1.18
N ILE A 96 -15.84 -6.71 -1.15
CA ILE A 96 -14.40 -6.41 -1.22
C ILE A 96 -13.92 -6.10 0.20
N PRO A 97 -12.83 -6.73 0.68
CA PRO A 97 -12.30 -6.50 2.02
C PRO A 97 -11.64 -5.10 2.11
N ARG A 98 -11.79 -4.48 3.28
CA ARG A 98 -11.01 -3.32 3.70
C ARG A 98 -9.70 -3.79 4.32
N LEU A 99 -8.79 -2.87 4.64
CA LEU A 99 -7.52 -3.18 5.29
C LEU A 99 -7.76 -3.74 6.71
N ALA A 100 -7.38 -5.00 6.96
CA ALA A 100 -7.44 -5.63 8.28
C ALA A 100 -8.81 -5.50 8.98
N GLU A 101 -9.92 -5.53 8.22
CA GLU A 101 -11.30 -5.38 8.72
C GLU A 101 -11.62 -4.01 9.36
N THR A 102 -10.77 -3.01 9.19
CA THR A 102 -10.93 -1.65 9.70
C THR A 102 -11.80 -0.78 8.77
N ARG A 103 -12.00 0.49 9.13
CA ARG A 103 -12.64 1.49 8.23
C ARG A 103 -11.78 1.87 7.03
N PHE A 104 -10.49 1.58 7.05
CA PHE A 104 -9.54 1.98 6.02
C PHE A 104 -9.61 1.08 4.78
N ALA A 105 -9.55 1.67 3.60
CA ALA A 105 -9.46 0.95 2.32
C ALA A 105 -8.33 1.53 1.46
N LEU A 106 -7.48 0.67 0.90
CA LEU A 106 -6.41 1.06 -0.01
C LEU A 106 -6.99 1.25 -1.41
N ILE A 107 -6.95 2.48 -1.91
CA ILE A 107 -7.60 2.88 -3.15
C ILE A 107 -6.57 3.26 -4.20
N GLU A 108 -6.63 2.59 -5.35
CA GLU A 108 -5.80 2.85 -6.52
C GLU A 108 -6.60 3.57 -7.62
N PHE A 109 -5.91 4.45 -8.37
CA PHE A 109 -6.40 5.08 -9.59
C PHE A 109 -5.43 4.85 -10.75
N SER A 110 -5.85 5.11 -11.99
CA SER A 110 -4.94 5.19 -13.11
C SER A 110 -3.94 6.35 -12.94
N MET A 111 -2.71 6.17 -13.37
CA MET A 111 -1.68 7.23 -13.34
C MET A 111 -2.09 8.51 -14.07
N GLY A 112 -3.01 8.41 -15.03
CA GLY A 112 -3.52 9.53 -15.81
C GLY A 112 -4.88 10.07 -15.36
N THR A 113 -5.47 9.53 -14.30
CA THR A 113 -6.79 9.99 -13.80
C THR A 113 -6.73 11.47 -13.45
N PRO A 114 -7.68 12.29 -13.97
CA PRO A 114 -7.76 13.70 -13.62
C PRO A 114 -8.03 13.90 -12.12
N TYR A 115 -7.46 14.96 -11.54
CA TYR A 115 -7.63 15.24 -10.10
C TYR A 115 -9.08 15.32 -9.66
N LYS A 116 -9.95 15.99 -10.45
CA LYS A 116 -11.38 16.12 -10.16
C LYS A 116 -12.07 14.75 -10.00
N GLU A 117 -11.67 13.75 -10.78
CA GLU A 117 -12.25 12.41 -10.69
C GLU A 117 -11.75 11.70 -9.42
N ILE A 118 -10.47 11.84 -9.09
CA ILE A 118 -9.90 11.31 -7.83
C ILE A 118 -10.62 11.93 -6.64
N HIS A 119 -10.73 13.26 -6.58
CA HIS A 119 -11.40 13.99 -5.52
C HIS A 119 -12.85 13.54 -5.34
N THR A 120 -13.63 13.47 -6.43
CA THR A 120 -15.03 13.01 -6.39
C THR A 120 -15.14 11.56 -5.90
N ALA A 121 -14.22 10.69 -6.29
CA ALA A 121 -14.21 9.30 -5.86
C ALA A 121 -13.94 9.18 -4.34
N LEU A 122 -12.96 9.93 -3.84
CA LEU A 122 -12.60 9.96 -2.42
C LEU A 122 -13.74 10.53 -1.57
N ASP A 123 -14.38 11.62 -2.00
CA ASP A 123 -15.55 12.20 -1.34
C ASP A 123 -16.69 11.17 -1.18
N ARG A 124 -16.99 10.41 -2.24
CA ARG A 124 -18.01 9.36 -2.21
C ARG A 124 -17.65 8.20 -1.26
N LEU A 125 -16.38 7.82 -1.17
CA LEU A 125 -15.91 6.81 -0.22
C LEU A 125 -16.06 7.28 1.23
N LEU A 126 -15.70 8.54 1.51
CA LEU A 126 -15.85 9.14 2.84
C LEU A 126 -17.33 9.21 3.26
N HIS A 127 -18.22 9.58 2.35
CA HIS A 127 -19.68 9.56 2.61
C HIS A 127 -20.22 8.15 2.89
N LEU A 128 -19.57 7.11 2.39
CA LEU A 128 -19.89 5.71 2.70
C LEU A 128 -19.33 5.25 4.06
N GLY A 129 -18.60 6.11 4.79
CA GLY A 129 -17.91 5.75 6.02
C GLY A 129 -16.66 4.90 5.81
N VAL A 130 -16.07 4.99 4.62
CA VAL A 130 -14.78 4.37 4.29
C VAL A 130 -13.71 5.45 4.37
N THR A 131 -12.63 5.19 5.10
CA THR A 131 -11.47 6.09 5.16
C THR A 131 -10.45 5.69 4.10
N PRO A 132 -10.26 6.48 3.03
CA PRO A 132 -9.34 6.11 1.96
C PRO A 132 -7.88 6.24 2.37
N VAL A 133 -7.08 5.20 2.09
CA VAL A 133 -5.64 5.28 1.95
C VAL A 133 -5.34 5.32 0.46
N VAL A 134 -4.87 6.45 -0.04
CA VAL A 134 -4.56 6.61 -1.46
C VAL A 134 -3.22 5.96 -1.76
N ALA A 135 -3.26 4.88 -2.54
CA ALA A 135 -2.09 4.06 -2.86
C ALA A 135 -1.08 4.85 -3.72
N HIS A 136 0.21 4.68 -3.43
CA HIS A 136 1.37 5.15 -4.22
C HIS A 136 1.15 6.50 -4.95
N ILE A 137 0.83 7.56 -4.17
CA ILE A 137 0.48 8.89 -4.72
C ILE A 137 1.52 9.48 -5.67
N GLU A 138 2.78 9.06 -5.56
CA GLU A 138 3.86 9.46 -6.45
C GLU A 138 3.66 9.01 -7.90
N ARG A 139 2.75 8.05 -8.17
CA ARG A 139 2.43 7.60 -9.54
C ARG A 139 1.47 8.54 -10.26
N TYR A 140 0.65 9.35 -9.56
CA TYR A 140 -0.38 10.16 -10.20
C TYR A 140 0.18 11.46 -10.78
N LYS A 141 0.04 11.62 -12.11
CA LYS A 141 0.54 12.81 -12.83
C LYS A 141 -0.13 14.09 -12.36
N CYS A 142 -1.41 14.05 -12.00
CA CYS A 142 -2.17 15.20 -11.55
C CYS A 142 -1.74 15.76 -10.19
N LEU A 143 -0.93 15.00 -9.42
CA LEU A 143 -0.40 15.40 -8.13
C LEU A 143 1.07 15.90 -8.22
N GLU A 144 1.72 15.80 -9.39
CA GLU A 144 3.11 16.17 -9.52
C GLU A 144 3.35 17.64 -9.17
N LYS A 145 4.19 17.89 -8.14
CA LYS A 145 4.51 19.23 -7.61
C LYS A 145 3.29 20.08 -7.23
N ASN A 146 2.20 19.44 -6.86
CA ASN A 146 0.97 20.11 -6.46
C ASN A 146 0.62 19.73 -5.02
N GLU A 147 1.21 20.42 -4.05
CA GLU A 147 0.95 20.20 -2.62
C GLU A 147 -0.49 20.53 -2.24
N GLU A 148 -1.10 21.56 -2.86
CA GLU A 148 -2.46 21.99 -2.56
C GLU A 148 -3.48 20.85 -2.77
N ARG A 149 -3.36 20.11 -3.90
CA ARG A 149 -4.24 18.97 -4.17
C ARG A 149 -4.06 17.83 -3.18
N VAL A 150 -2.83 17.56 -2.76
CA VAL A 150 -2.56 16.51 -1.78
C VAL A 150 -3.07 16.95 -0.41
N GLN A 151 -2.85 18.20 -0.02
CA GLN A 151 -3.36 18.75 1.23
C GLN A 151 -4.90 18.76 1.26
N GLU A 152 -5.56 19.12 0.16
CA GLU A 152 -7.03 19.05 0.05
C GLU A 152 -7.55 17.63 0.30
N MET A 153 -6.91 16.59 -0.25
CA MET A 153 -7.29 15.20 0.04
C MET A 153 -7.07 14.83 1.52
N ILE A 154 -5.98 15.31 2.14
CA ILE A 154 -5.71 15.11 3.56
C ILE A 154 -6.78 15.81 4.41
N ASP A 155 -7.09 17.04 4.11
CA ASP A 155 -8.11 17.85 4.83
C ASP A 155 -9.50 17.24 4.72
N MET A 156 -9.79 16.49 3.65
CA MET A 156 -11.01 15.68 3.50
C MET A 156 -11.04 14.48 4.45
N GLY A 157 -9.91 14.03 5.00
CA GLY A 157 -9.79 12.84 5.83
C GLY A 157 -9.20 11.61 5.11
N CYS A 158 -8.49 11.82 4.00
CA CYS A 158 -7.78 10.74 3.29
C CYS A 158 -6.32 10.66 3.75
N TYR A 159 -5.75 9.46 3.69
CA TYR A 159 -4.35 9.21 4.03
C TYR A 159 -3.51 8.86 2.81
N MET A 160 -2.27 9.35 2.77
CA MET A 160 -1.38 9.24 1.62
C MET A 160 -0.32 8.17 1.82
N GLN A 161 -0.25 7.20 0.92
CA GLN A 161 0.78 6.15 0.93
C GLN A 161 1.73 6.33 -0.26
N ILE A 162 3.02 6.14 -0.03
CA ILE A 162 4.07 6.02 -1.06
C ILE A 162 4.78 4.68 -0.97
N ASN A 163 5.36 4.24 -2.09
CA ASN A 163 6.10 2.98 -2.13
C ASN A 163 7.52 3.12 -1.57
N SER A 164 7.99 2.10 -0.83
CA SER A 164 9.35 2.03 -0.29
C SER A 164 10.42 2.15 -1.38
N SER A 165 10.19 1.56 -2.55
CA SER A 165 11.08 1.67 -3.72
C SER A 165 11.24 3.12 -4.21
N SER A 166 10.22 3.95 -4.02
CA SER A 166 10.22 5.37 -4.40
C SER A 166 10.99 6.26 -3.41
N VAL A 167 11.29 5.76 -2.21
CA VAL A 167 12.13 6.44 -1.21
C VAL A 167 13.62 6.33 -1.55
N LEU A 168 14.00 5.27 -2.27
CA LEU A 168 15.41 4.97 -2.57
C LEU A 168 16.08 6.09 -3.36
N LYS A 169 17.41 6.23 -3.17
CA LYS A 169 18.19 7.20 -3.94
C LYS A 169 18.14 6.89 -5.44
N PRO A 170 17.95 7.88 -6.30
CA PRO A 170 18.00 7.67 -7.75
C PRO A 170 19.38 7.17 -8.18
N ARG A 171 19.41 6.18 -9.09
CA ARG A 171 20.64 5.77 -9.74
C ARG A 171 21.12 6.86 -10.71
N LEU A 172 22.43 6.95 -10.92
CA LEU A 172 23.02 7.94 -11.84
C LEU A 172 22.58 7.70 -13.30
N PHE A 173 22.52 6.42 -13.71
CA PHE A 173 22.14 6.00 -15.06
C PHE A 173 21.10 4.88 -14.99
N GLY A 174 20.20 4.82 -15.97
CA GLY A 174 19.25 3.72 -16.16
C GLY A 174 18.18 3.56 -15.05
N ASP A 175 17.85 4.61 -14.31
CA ASP A 175 16.82 4.57 -13.28
C ASP A 175 15.45 4.89 -13.88
N GLU A 176 14.70 3.87 -14.25
CA GLU A 176 13.34 4.00 -14.80
C GLU A 176 12.37 4.63 -13.79
N GLN A 177 12.62 4.48 -12.48
CA GLN A 177 11.80 5.04 -11.42
C GLN A 177 12.24 6.43 -10.95
N LYS A 178 13.24 7.05 -11.60
CA LYS A 178 13.80 8.35 -11.18
C LYS A 178 12.75 9.43 -10.95
N GLN A 179 11.70 9.46 -11.78
CA GLN A 179 10.64 10.46 -11.64
C GLN A 179 9.74 10.19 -10.43
N LEU A 180 9.42 8.91 -10.15
CA LEU A 180 8.65 8.51 -8.98
C LEU A 180 9.41 8.85 -7.69
N LYS A 181 10.72 8.55 -7.64
CA LYS A 181 11.59 8.90 -6.52
C LYS A 181 11.66 10.41 -6.26
N LYS A 182 11.67 11.23 -7.31
CA LYS A 182 11.61 12.70 -7.17
C LYS A 182 10.28 13.17 -6.58
N ARG A 183 9.15 12.58 -7.03
CA ARG A 183 7.81 12.92 -6.51
C ARG A 183 7.65 12.46 -5.06
N ALA A 184 8.05 11.23 -4.72
CA ALA A 184 8.00 10.73 -3.35
C ALA A 184 8.81 11.63 -2.40
N ARG A 185 10.03 12.02 -2.79
CA ARG A 185 10.85 12.96 -2.02
C ARG A 185 10.21 14.35 -1.86
N TYR A 186 9.54 14.84 -2.92
CA TYR A 186 8.79 16.09 -2.84
C TYR A 186 7.67 16.01 -1.79
N PHE A 187 6.86 14.93 -1.80
CA PHE A 187 5.79 14.76 -0.82
C PHE A 187 6.30 14.54 0.60
N LEU A 188 7.39 13.78 0.77
CA LEU A 188 8.05 13.61 2.07
C LEU A 188 8.55 14.94 2.63
N GLY A 189 9.21 15.77 1.82
CA GLY A 189 9.73 17.07 2.22
C GLY A 189 8.65 18.11 2.56
N LYS A 190 7.41 17.88 2.13
CA LYS A 190 6.22 18.71 2.41
C LYS A 190 5.34 18.16 3.53
N ASP A 191 5.76 17.08 4.16
CA ASP A 191 5.00 16.38 5.22
C ASP A 191 3.61 15.86 4.79
N LEU A 192 3.48 15.46 3.52
CA LEU A 192 2.22 15.05 2.89
C LEU A 192 2.05 13.52 2.84
N VAL A 193 2.87 12.75 3.55
CA VAL A 193 2.86 11.27 3.52
C VAL A 193 2.53 10.73 4.89
N HIS A 194 1.62 9.77 4.96
CA HIS A 194 1.20 9.08 6.19
C HIS A 194 1.79 7.68 6.31
N PHE A 195 1.99 7.00 5.16
CA PHE A 195 2.45 5.61 5.13
C PHE A 195 3.53 5.40 4.07
N VAL A 196 4.54 4.61 4.43
CA VAL A 196 5.42 3.95 3.48
C VAL A 196 5.13 2.47 3.53
N ALA A 197 4.90 1.85 2.37
CA ALA A 197 4.61 0.43 2.24
C ALA A 197 5.35 -0.16 1.05
N SER A 198 5.48 -1.48 0.97
CA SER A 198 6.38 -2.09 -0.01
C SER A 198 5.82 -2.10 -1.43
N ASP A 199 4.54 -2.39 -1.58
CA ASP A 199 3.94 -2.75 -2.86
C ASP A 199 4.74 -3.88 -3.54
N MET A 200 5.25 -4.83 -2.72
CA MET A 200 6.08 -5.94 -3.19
C MET A 200 5.27 -6.96 -3.97
N HIS A 201 5.87 -7.51 -5.03
CA HIS A 201 5.27 -8.53 -5.88
C HIS A 201 6.19 -9.74 -6.12
N ASN A 202 7.49 -9.49 -6.12
CA ASN A 202 8.54 -10.49 -6.34
C ASN A 202 9.90 -9.93 -5.91
N LEU A 203 10.91 -10.78 -5.77
CA LEU A 203 12.25 -10.36 -5.36
C LEU A 203 13.12 -9.81 -6.49
N ASP A 204 12.72 -9.98 -7.74
CA ASP A 204 13.49 -9.55 -8.91
C ASP A 204 13.22 -8.08 -9.27
N LYS A 205 11.97 -7.72 -9.55
CA LYS A 205 11.59 -6.40 -10.08
C LYS A 205 10.95 -5.49 -9.05
N ARG A 206 10.20 -6.06 -8.10
CA ARG A 206 9.41 -5.32 -7.10
C ARG A 206 9.59 -5.91 -5.69
N PRO A 207 10.84 -5.92 -5.16
CA PRO A 207 11.10 -6.38 -3.79
C PRO A 207 10.65 -5.35 -2.73
N PRO A 208 10.57 -5.72 -1.45
CA PRO A 208 9.97 -4.87 -0.40
C PRO A 208 10.72 -3.57 -0.07
N TYR A 209 12.05 -3.53 -0.12
CA TYR A 209 12.88 -2.36 0.21
C TYR A 209 12.56 -1.63 1.54
N MET A 210 11.87 -2.27 2.49
CA MET A 210 11.39 -1.62 3.72
C MET A 210 12.53 -1.16 4.64
N ALA A 211 13.54 -2.00 4.86
CA ALA A 211 14.67 -1.66 5.73
C ALA A 211 15.50 -0.49 5.18
N GLU A 212 15.77 -0.49 3.87
CA GLU A 212 16.55 0.58 3.24
C GLU A 212 15.76 1.91 3.24
N ALA A 213 14.46 1.85 2.91
CA ALA A 213 13.59 3.02 2.94
C ALA A 213 13.48 3.61 4.36
N TYR A 214 13.30 2.77 5.39
CA TYR A 214 13.29 3.19 6.78
C TYR A 214 14.59 3.92 7.15
N ARG A 215 15.75 3.31 6.84
CA ARG A 215 17.06 3.89 7.12
C ARG A 215 17.23 5.26 6.44
N LEU A 216 16.85 5.39 5.17
CA LEU A 216 16.96 6.65 4.43
C LEU A 216 16.07 7.75 5.00
N ILE A 217 14.82 7.42 5.36
CA ILE A 217 13.92 8.38 5.99
C ILE A 217 14.43 8.78 7.38
N LYS A 218 14.94 7.83 8.17
CA LYS A 218 15.58 8.12 9.46
C LYS A 218 16.77 9.07 9.32
N GLU A 219 17.63 8.86 8.33
CA GLU A 219 18.80 9.70 8.06
C GLU A 219 18.41 11.11 7.59
N GLU A 220 17.38 11.24 6.75
CA GLU A 220 17.01 12.51 6.11
C GLU A 220 15.97 13.32 6.91
N TYR A 221 15.04 12.66 7.60
CA TYR A 221 13.89 13.29 8.29
C TYR A 221 13.83 12.97 9.79
N GLY A 222 14.76 12.17 10.32
CA GLY A 222 14.85 11.78 11.72
C GLY A 222 14.05 10.53 12.11
N GLU A 223 14.42 9.95 13.27
CA GLU A 223 13.84 8.72 13.82
C GLU A 223 12.33 8.81 14.01
N ARG A 224 11.84 9.92 14.58
CA ARG A 224 10.41 10.13 14.85
C ARG A 224 9.58 10.02 13.57
N ARG A 225 10.07 10.59 12.46
CA ARG A 225 9.37 10.53 11.17
C ARG A 225 9.40 9.13 10.58
N ALA A 226 10.54 8.44 10.65
CA ALA A 226 10.64 7.05 10.21
C ALA A 226 9.69 6.14 11.02
N GLN A 227 9.66 6.30 12.35
CA GLN A 227 8.77 5.54 13.23
C GLN A 227 7.30 5.79 12.87
N ALA A 228 6.90 7.04 12.62
CA ALA A 228 5.53 7.37 12.22
C ALA A 228 5.15 6.68 10.91
N LEU A 229 5.98 6.77 9.87
CA LEU A 229 5.68 6.30 8.51
C LEU A 229 5.73 4.77 8.33
N PHE A 230 6.38 4.03 9.23
CA PHE A 230 6.56 2.57 9.10
C PHE A 230 5.98 1.76 10.26
N VAL A 231 5.54 2.40 11.34
CA VAL A 231 5.07 1.70 12.54
C VAL A 231 3.85 2.38 13.13
N SER A 232 3.98 3.61 13.71
CA SER A 232 2.94 4.16 14.58
C SER A 232 1.63 4.46 13.85
N ASN A 233 1.69 5.02 12.64
CA ASN A 233 0.48 5.28 11.86
C ASN A 233 -0.21 3.97 11.44
N GLN A 234 0.56 2.94 11.12
CA GLN A 234 0.02 1.61 10.81
C GLN A 234 -0.59 0.93 12.04
N GLU A 235 -0.02 1.13 13.23
CA GLU A 235 -0.62 0.65 14.49
C GLU A 235 -1.98 1.29 14.75
N LEU A 236 -2.14 2.61 14.52
CA LEU A 236 -3.42 3.31 14.59
C LEU A 236 -4.42 2.77 13.56
N LEU A 237 -3.98 2.56 12.30
CA LEU A 237 -4.81 1.93 11.27
C LEU A 237 -5.30 0.55 11.70
N LEU A 238 -4.43 -0.32 12.24
CA LEU A 238 -4.79 -1.65 12.70
C LEU A 238 -5.72 -1.62 13.92
N ALA A 239 -5.64 -0.58 14.75
CA ALA A 239 -6.53 -0.33 15.87
C ALA A 239 -7.88 0.30 15.46
N ASP A 240 -8.08 0.57 14.15
CA ASP A 240 -9.22 1.32 13.60
C ASP A 240 -9.34 2.75 14.15
N GLU A 241 -8.20 3.38 14.49
CA GLU A 241 -8.10 4.76 14.97
C GLU A 241 -7.66 5.72 13.86
N LEU A 242 -8.08 6.99 13.95
CA LEU A 242 -7.65 8.04 13.02
C LEU A 242 -6.23 8.50 13.36
N ILE A 243 -5.48 8.95 12.33
CA ILE A 243 -4.06 9.31 12.42
C ILE A 243 -3.92 10.83 12.46
#